data_5d63b282d4a4152c4283147336042b55
#
_entry.id   5d63b282d4a4152c4283147336042b55
#
_cell.length_a   1.000
_cell.length_b   1.000
_cell.length_c   1.000
_cell.angle_alpha   90.00
_cell.angle_beta   90.00
_cell.angle_gamma   90.00
#
_symmetry.space_group_name_H-M   'P 1'
#
loop_
_entity.id
_entity.type
_entity.pdbx_description
1 polymer ?
#
loop_
_entity_poly.entity_id
_entity_poly.type
_entity_poly.pdbx_seq_one_letter_code
_entity_poly.pdbx_strand_id
1 'polypeptide(L)'
;MALKVELKPHEKIIVGSCVITNTDQRAKILIEGERLPVLREKDILTPATADTPAKLIYLAVQLMYISHDPQEHHAVYFDVMRDFLSAVPSAAGIIEEINNHILSGDYYRALKESKKLIAYEKRLIDQARGDGTGMIEVAA
;
A
#
# COMPACT_ATOMS: atom_id res chain seq x y z
N MET A 1 -21.15 1.58 11.60
CA MET A 1 -20.65 2.72 10.80
C MET A 1 -20.91 2.43 9.32
N ALA A 2 -21.31 3.43 8.58
CA ALA A 2 -21.64 3.26 7.17
C ALA A 2 -20.66 4.04 6.30
N LEU A 3 -20.18 3.41 5.23
CA LEU A 3 -19.29 4.02 4.26
C LEU A 3 -20.02 4.15 2.93
N LYS A 4 -20.13 5.36 2.42
CA LYS A 4 -20.72 5.61 1.11
C LYS A 4 -19.61 5.62 0.06
N VAL A 5 -19.76 4.80 -0.96
CA VAL A 5 -18.77 4.68 -2.03
C VAL A 5 -19.45 4.83 -3.38
N GLU A 6 -18.86 5.64 -4.26
CA GLU A 6 -19.29 5.75 -5.64
C GLU A 6 -18.35 4.91 -6.51
N LEU A 7 -18.92 4.00 -7.29
CA LEU A 7 -18.18 3.13 -8.18
C LEU A 7 -18.38 3.54 -9.62
N LYS A 8 -17.29 3.66 -10.35
CA LYS A 8 -17.32 3.87 -11.79
C LYS A 8 -17.70 2.57 -12.49
N PRO A 9 -18.12 2.63 -13.76
CA PRO A 9 -18.36 1.39 -14.50
C PRO A 9 -17.17 0.46 -14.45
N HIS A 10 -17.44 -0.82 -14.16
CA HIS A 10 -16.46 -1.90 -14.10
C HIS A 10 -15.41 -1.76 -12.98
N GLU A 11 -15.55 -0.78 -12.13
CA GLU A 11 -14.64 -0.60 -10.99
C GLU A 11 -14.83 -1.70 -9.97
N LYS A 12 -13.72 -2.15 -9.37
CA LYS A 12 -13.72 -3.18 -8.34
C LYS A 12 -13.49 -2.56 -6.97
N ILE A 13 -14.01 -3.23 -5.94
CA ILE A 13 -13.77 -2.88 -4.55
C ILE A 13 -13.68 -4.16 -3.74
N ILE A 14 -12.73 -4.22 -2.83
CA ILE A 14 -12.63 -5.33 -1.89
C ILE A 14 -13.39 -4.94 -0.63
N VAL A 15 -14.31 -5.79 -0.21
CA VAL A 15 -15.07 -5.63 1.03
C VAL A 15 -14.99 -6.95 1.79
N GLY A 16 -14.26 -6.93 2.91
CA GLY A 16 -14.01 -8.15 3.66
C GLY A 16 -13.25 -9.17 2.83
N SER A 17 -13.83 -10.34 2.65
CA SER A 17 -13.25 -11.40 1.83
C SER A 17 -13.83 -11.42 0.42
N CYS A 18 -14.61 -10.41 0.04
CA CYS A 18 -15.31 -10.37 -1.24
C CYS A 18 -14.73 -9.32 -2.16
N VAL A 19 -14.73 -9.62 -3.46
CA VAL A 19 -14.47 -8.63 -4.49
C VAL A 19 -15.79 -8.29 -5.15
N ILE A 20 -16.17 -7.01 -5.12
CA ILE A 20 -17.38 -6.53 -5.74
C ILE A 20 -16.96 -5.79 -7.01
N THR A 21 -17.52 -6.19 -8.15
CA THR A 21 -17.27 -5.53 -9.43
C THR A 21 -18.53 -4.83 -9.87
N ASN A 22 -18.43 -3.53 -10.15
CA ASN A 22 -19.55 -2.78 -10.71
C ASN A 22 -19.78 -3.20 -12.16
N THR A 23 -21.04 -3.08 -12.59
CA THR A 23 -21.40 -3.37 -13.97
C THR A 23 -21.14 -2.15 -14.87
N ASP A 24 -21.99 -1.90 -15.84
CA ASP A 24 -21.72 -0.92 -16.89
C ASP A 24 -22.19 0.49 -16.58
N GLN A 25 -22.78 0.73 -15.40
CA GLN A 25 -23.26 2.04 -15.01
C GLN A 25 -22.69 2.47 -13.67
N ARG A 26 -22.45 3.77 -13.53
CA ARG A 26 -22.03 4.35 -12.26
C ARG A 26 -23.03 4.00 -11.17
N ALA A 27 -22.52 3.65 -9.99
CA ALA A 27 -23.37 3.25 -8.87
C ALA A 27 -22.85 3.85 -7.57
N LYS A 28 -23.79 4.13 -6.67
CA LYS A 28 -23.46 4.49 -5.29
C LYS A 28 -23.88 3.34 -4.39
N ILE A 29 -22.97 2.92 -3.53
CA ILE A 29 -23.26 1.84 -2.57
C ILE A 29 -22.98 2.33 -1.17
N LEU A 30 -23.71 1.74 -0.22
CA LEU A 30 -23.53 1.99 1.20
C LEU A 30 -23.03 0.69 1.83
N ILE A 31 -21.86 0.76 2.45
CA ILE A 31 -21.25 -0.39 3.10
C ILE A 31 -21.40 -0.20 4.59
N GLU A 32 -22.08 -1.15 5.23
CA GLU A 32 -22.28 -1.14 6.68
C GLU A 32 -21.64 -2.38 7.29
N GLY A 33 -20.99 -2.20 8.43
CA GLY A 33 -20.33 -3.29 9.13
C GLY A 33 -19.26 -2.75 10.05
N GLU A 34 -18.82 -3.60 10.97
CA GLU A 34 -17.76 -3.26 11.91
C GLU A 34 -16.49 -3.99 11.53
N ARG A 35 -15.36 -3.25 11.54
CA ARG A 35 -14.03 -3.82 11.30
C ARG A 35 -13.93 -4.58 9.98
N LEU A 36 -14.70 -4.15 9.02
CA LEU A 36 -14.68 -4.77 7.70
C LEU A 36 -13.60 -4.07 6.86
N PRO A 37 -12.58 -4.77 6.38
CA PRO A 37 -11.60 -4.14 5.51
C PRO A 37 -12.26 -3.77 4.18
N VAL A 38 -12.05 -2.52 3.77
CA VAL A 38 -12.56 -1.99 2.51
C VAL A 38 -11.39 -1.40 1.75
N LEU A 39 -11.20 -1.80 0.51
CA LEU A 39 -10.09 -1.32 -0.31
C LEU A 39 -10.58 -1.06 -1.71
N ARG A 40 -10.46 0.20 -2.15
CA ARG A 40 -10.90 0.60 -3.49
C ARG A 40 -9.87 0.18 -4.52
N GLU A 41 -10.30 -0.01 -5.75
CA GLU A 41 -9.44 -0.50 -6.83
C GLU A 41 -8.15 0.31 -6.98
N LYS A 42 -8.24 1.63 -6.87
CA LYS A 42 -7.07 2.50 -7.00
C LYS A 42 -6.01 2.24 -5.92
N ASP A 43 -6.40 1.63 -4.82
CA ASP A 43 -5.51 1.36 -3.69
C ASP A 43 -5.06 -0.10 -3.64
N ILE A 44 -5.46 -0.91 -4.60
CA ILE A 44 -5.11 -2.33 -4.66
C ILE A 44 -3.86 -2.51 -5.50
N LEU A 45 -2.83 -3.11 -4.92
CA LEU A 45 -1.66 -3.59 -5.66
C LEU A 45 -1.72 -5.11 -5.77
N THR A 46 -1.20 -5.61 -6.87
CA THR A 46 -1.04 -7.04 -7.11
C THR A 46 0.45 -7.35 -7.21
N PRO A 47 0.86 -8.63 -7.13
CA PRO A 47 2.27 -8.96 -7.33
C PRO A 47 2.82 -8.42 -8.66
N ALA A 48 1.99 -8.36 -9.70
CA ALA A 48 2.41 -7.83 -11.00
C ALA A 48 2.61 -6.31 -10.97
N THR A 49 1.84 -5.58 -10.18
CA THR A 49 1.91 -4.12 -10.13
C THR A 49 2.79 -3.59 -9.01
N ALA A 50 3.13 -4.44 -8.03
CA ALA A 50 4.07 -4.07 -6.96
C ALA A 50 5.50 -4.25 -7.47
N ASP A 51 5.92 -3.37 -8.36
CA ASP A 51 7.17 -3.50 -9.13
C ASP A 51 8.33 -2.68 -8.57
N THR A 52 8.18 -2.14 -7.37
CA THR A 52 9.27 -1.45 -6.67
C THR A 52 9.35 -1.94 -5.22
N PRO A 53 10.48 -1.77 -4.54
CA PRO A 53 10.60 -2.17 -3.13
C PRO A 53 9.54 -1.53 -2.22
N ALA A 54 9.25 -0.24 -2.38
CA ALA A 54 8.22 0.40 -1.55
C ALA A 54 6.83 -0.17 -1.85
N LYS A 55 6.55 -0.48 -3.10
CA LYS A 55 5.27 -1.10 -3.48
C LYS A 55 5.16 -2.52 -2.94
N LEU A 56 6.27 -3.25 -2.83
CA LEU A 56 6.27 -4.57 -2.18
C LEU A 56 5.93 -4.45 -0.70
N ILE A 57 6.43 -3.43 -0.02
CA ILE A 57 6.06 -3.16 1.37
C ILE A 57 4.57 -2.87 1.46
N TYR A 58 4.04 -2.02 0.57
CA TYR A 58 2.62 -1.73 0.51
C TYR A 58 1.80 -3.01 0.33
N LEU A 59 2.21 -3.87 -0.61
CA LEU A 59 1.50 -5.13 -0.85
C LEU A 59 1.49 -6.02 0.38
N ALA A 60 2.60 -6.11 1.10
CA ALA A 60 2.66 -6.90 2.34
C ALA A 60 1.69 -6.36 3.39
N VAL A 61 1.62 -5.03 3.53
CA VAL A 61 0.69 -4.38 4.47
C VAL A 61 -0.76 -4.58 4.01
N GLN A 62 -1.00 -4.49 2.70
CA GLN A 62 -2.32 -4.75 2.13
C GLN A 62 -2.81 -6.16 2.48
N LEU A 63 -1.93 -7.15 2.37
CA LEU A 63 -2.28 -8.53 2.73
C LEU A 63 -2.63 -8.64 4.21
N MET A 64 -1.91 -7.94 5.08
CA MET A 64 -2.26 -7.91 6.50
C MET A 64 -3.65 -7.28 6.72
N TYR A 65 -3.93 -6.20 6.00
CA TYR A 65 -5.18 -5.46 6.16
C TYR A 65 -6.39 -6.32 5.80
N ILE A 66 -6.29 -7.13 4.75
CA ILE A 66 -7.41 -7.93 4.25
C ILE A 66 -7.42 -9.37 4.78
N SER A 67 -6.39 -9.78 5.51
CA SER A 67 -6.23 -11.18 5.97
C SER A 67 -7.01 -11.43 7.25
N HIS A 68 -7.48 -12.67 7.41
CA HIS A 68 -8.03 -13.14 8.68
C HIS A 68 -6.93 -13.37 9.72
N ASP A 69 -5.71 -13.62 9.27
CA ASP A 69 -4.56 -13.82 10.14
C ASP A 69 -3.42 -12.92 9.67
N PRO A 70 -3.44 -11.63 10.08
CA PRO A 70 -2.41 -10.69 9.64
C PRO A 70 -1.01 -11.11 10.03
N GLN A 71 -0.85 -11.83 11.13
CA GLN A 71 0.48 -12.18 11.64
C GLN A 71 1.23 -13.13 10.71
N GLU A 72 0.53 -13.90 9.89
CA GLU A 72 1.22 -14.79 8.93
C GLU A 72 2.01 -14.02 7.87
N HIS A 73 1.70 -12.73 7.69
CA HIS A 73 2.38 -11.88 6.73
C HIS A 73 3.50 -11.03 7.34
N HIS A 74 3.69 -11.07 8.65
CA HIS A 74 4.66 -10.22 9.34
C HIS A 74 6.10 -10.53 8.93
N ALA A 75 6.45 -11.82 8.81
CA ALA A 75 7.82 -12.20 8.47
C ALA A 75 8.25 -11.66 7.11
N VAL A 76 7.38 -11.80 6.10
CA VAL A 76 7.64 -11.29 4.75
C VAL A 76 7.76 -9.77 4.79
N TYR A 77 6.86 -9.11 5.51
CA TYR A 77 6.91 -7.65 5.63
C TYR A 77 8.24 -7.20 6.23
N PHE A 78 8.67 -7.79 7.33
CA PHE A 78 9.90 -7.36 7.99
C PHE A 78 11.13 -7.65 7.14
N ASP A 79 11.12 -8.71 6.35
CA ASP A 79 12.21 -8.99 5.43
C ASP A 79 12.34 -7.91 4.35
N VAL A 80 11.24 -7.59 3.66
CA VAL A 80 11.29 -6.57 2.60
C VAL A 80 11.55 -5.17 3.17
N MET A 81 11.03 -4.90 4.37
CA MET A 81 11.25 -3.61 5.03
C MET A 81 12.71 -3.44 5.42
N ARG A 82 13.33 -4.49 5.94
CA ARG A 82 14.74 -4.45 6.34
C ARG A 82 15.63 -4.19 5.12
N ASP A 83 15.34 -4.85 4.02
CA ASP A 83 16.09 -4.64 2.78
C ASP A 83 15.91 -3.21 2.27
N PHE A 84 14.69 -2.70 2.33
CA PHE A 84 14.41 -1.32 1.92
C PHE A 84 15.18 -0.32 2.80
N LEU A 85 15.11 -0.49 4.11
CA LEU A 85 15.78 0.42 5.04
C LEU A 85 17.30 0.40 4.87
N SER A 86 17.87 -0.77 4.58
CA SER A 86 19.30 -0.88 4.31
C SER A 86 19.69 -0.10 3.06
N ALA A 87 18.85 -0.13 2.04
CA ALA A 87 19.10 0.58 0.79
C ALA A 87 18.79 2.08 0.89
N VAL A 88 17.81 2.45 1.70
CA VAL A 88 17.32 3.83 1.83
C VAL A 88 17.19 4.22 3.30
N PRO A 89 18.34 4.45 3.99
CA PRO A 89 18.29 4.79 5.42
C PRO A 89 17.50 6.06 5.72
N SER A 90 17.40 6.98 4.76
CA SER A 90 16.64 8.23 4.95
C SER A 90 15.15 8.00 5.11
N ALA A 91 14.64 6.80 4.79
CA ALA A 91 13.24 6.47 4.96
C ALA A 91 12.90 6.00 6.39
N ALA A 92 13.86 5.99 7.29
CA ALA A 92 13.68 5.43 8.63
C ALA A 92 12.46 5.99 9.37
N GLY A 93 12.21 7.30 9.24
CA GLY A 93 11.06 7.92 9.92
C GLY A 93 9.72 7.39 9.43
N ILE A 94 9.58 7.23 8.12
CA ILE A 94 8.34 6.71 7.54
C ILE A 94 8.17 5.24 7.94
N ILE A 95 9.24 4.46 7.86
CA ILE A 95 9.22 3.04 8.20
C ILE A 95 8.87 2.84 9.67
N GLU A 96 9.39 3.69 10.55
CA GLU A 96 9.06 3.62 11.98
C GLU A 96 7.55 3.80 12.19
N GLU A 97 6.93 4.75 11.50
CA GLU A 97 5.49 4.96 11.61
C GLU A 97 4.71 3.75 11.11
N ILE A 98 5.13 3.17 9.98
CA ILE A 98 4.48 1.95 9.48
C ILE A 98 4.59 0.84 10.51
N ASN A 99 5.78 0.63 11.06
CA ASN A 99 6.02 -0.42 12.06
C ASN A 99 5.16 -0.23 13.30
N ASN A 100 5.04 1.01 13.78
CA ASN A 100 4.23 1.30 14.96
C ASN A 100 2.77 0.94 14.73
N HIS A 101 2.23 1.24 13.56
CA HIS A 101 0.86 0.89 13.23
C HIS A 101 0.67 -0.62 13.11
N ILE A 102 1.63 -1.32 12.51
CA ILE A 102 1.58 -2.78 12.41
C ILE A 102 1.58 -3.42 13.79
N LEU A 103 2.48 -2.96 14.67
CA LEU A 103 2.60 -3.50 16.01
C LEU A 103 1.36 -3.22 16.87
N SER A 104 0.66 -2.13 16.61
CA SER A 104 -0.58 -1.81 17.31
C SER A 104 -1.82 -2.43 16.65
N GLY A 105 -1.64 -3.14 15.54
CA GLY A 105 -2.75 -3.79 14.83
C GLY A 105 -3.58 -2.84 13.97
N ASP A 106 -3.10 -1.62 13.74
CA ASP A 106 -3.81 -0.64 12.92
C ASP A 106 -3.30 -0.72 11.48
N TYR A 107 -3.74 -1.76 10.78
CA TYR A 107 -3.25 -2.04 9.43
C TYR A 107 -3.73 -1.03 8.40
N TYR A 108 -4.88 -0.40 8.63
CA TYR A 108 -5.37 0.63 7.72
C TYR A 108 -4.44 1.85 7.72
N ARG A 109 -4.04 2.30 8.92
CA ARG A 109 -3.08 3.41 9.02
C ARG A 109 -1.71 3.02 8.51
N ALA A 110 -1.30 1.77 8.76
CA ALA A 110 -0.05 1.27 8.20
C ALA A 110 -0.08 1.34 6.67
N LEU A 111 -1.21 1.00 6.07
CA LEU A 111 -1.38 1.07 4.61
C LEU A 111 -1.28 2.51 4.11
N LYS A 112 -1.90 3.45 4.82
CA LYS A 112 -1.80 4.87 4.46
C LYS A 112 -0.38 5.39 4.56
N GLU A 113 0.36 5.01 5.61
CA GLU A 113 1.76 5.40 5.74
C GLU A 113 2.62 4.78 4.64
N SER A 114 2.26 3.56 4.20
CA SER A 114 2.98 2.91 3.11
C SER A 114 2.84 3.67 1.80
N LYS A 115 1.73 4.39 1.58
CA LYS A 115 1.60 5.29 0.43
C LYS A 115 2.61 6.42 0.47
N LYS A 116 2.91 6.92 1.66
CA LYS A 116 3.94 7.95 1.83
C LYS A 116 5.31 7.42 1.45
N LEU A 117 5.56 6.15 1.78
CA LEU A 117 6.81 5.50 1.41
C LEU A 117 6.95 5.38 -0.10
N ILE A 118 5.87 5.01 -0.79
CA ILE A 118 5.85 4.93 -2.26
C ILE A 118 6.12 6.31 -2.86
N ALA A 119 5.48 7.34 -2.33
CA ALA A 119 5.70 8.71 -2.81
C ALA A 119 7.14 9.18 -2.58
N TYR A 120 7.71 8.82 -1.42
CA TYR A 120 9.09 9.14 -1.10
C TYR A 120 10.06 8.45 -2.06
N GLU A 121 9.84 7.15 -2.28
CA GLU A 121 10.64 6.38 -3.24
C GLU A 121 10.59 7.01 -4.63
N LYS A 122 9.38 7.38 -5.07
CA LYS A 122 9.21 8.00 -6.39
C LYS A 122 10.00 9.30 -6.48
N ARG A 123 9.97 10.12 -5.44
CA ARG A 123 10.74 11.37 -5.42
C ARG A 123 12.25 11.10 -5.52
N LEU A 124 12.74 10.08 -4.82
CA LEU A 124 14.14 9.72 -4.88
C LEU A 124 14.54 9.26 -6.29
N ILE A 125 13.70 8.44 -6.91
CA ILE A 125 13.93 7.97 -8.28
C ILE A 125 13.90 9.14 -9.25
N ASP A 126 12.92 10.02 -9.13
CA ASP A 126 12.78 11.18 -10.00
C ASP A 126 13.97 12.14 -9.82
N GLN A 127 14.44 12.34 -8.60
CA GLN A 127 15.63 13.15 -8.34
C GLN A 127 16.87 12.55 -8.97
N ALA A 128 17.04 11.24 -8.84
CA ALA A 128 18.17 10.55 -9.45
C ALA A 128 18.14 10.68 -10.97
N ARG A 129 16.96 10.61 -11.57
CA ARG A 129 16.80 10.78 -13.03
C ARG A 129 16.94 12.23 -13.46
N GLY A 130 16.39 13.17 -12.67
CA GLY A 130 16.51 14.59 -12.96
C GLY A 130 17.93 15.06 -12.82
N ASP A 131 18.58 14.70 -11.72
CA ASP A 131 19.99 14.99 -11.50
C ASP A 131 20.85 14.17 -12.46
N GLY A 132 20.31 13.06 -12.94
CA GLY A 132 21.00 12.14 -13.80
C GLY A 132 21.44 12.75 -15.12
N THR A 133 20.82 13.85 -15.55
CA THR A 133 21.35 14.55 -16.71
C THR A 133 22.78 14.97 -16.47
N GLY A 134 23.11 15.30 -15.21
CA GLY A 134 24.45 15.57 -14.80
C GLY A 134 25.03 14.54 -13.85
N MET A 135 24.23 13.59 -13.40
CA MET A 135 24.62 12.69 -12.31
C MET A 135 24.23 11.24 -12.53
N ILE A 136 23.84 10.89 -13.71
CA ILE A 136 23.49 9.49 -14.04
C ILE A 136 24.64 8.58 -13.67
N GLU A 137 25.84 8.99 -14.01
CA GLU A 137 27.05 8.24 -13.74
C GLU A 137 27.30 8.07 -12.24
N VAL A 138 26.83 9.01 -11.44
CA VAL A 138 26.97 8.94 -9.99
C VAL A 138 25.91 8.03 -9.41
N ALA A 139 24.70 8.09 -9.98
CA ALA A 139 23.59 7.26 -9.54
C ALA A 139 23.77 5.80 -9.96
N ALA A 140 24.55 5.58 -10.97
CA ALA A 140 24.79 4.22 -11.47
C ALA A 140 25.57 3.39 -10.47
#